data_d59ea4f7a24ef5eb13e506a216689762
#
_entry.id   d59ea4f7a24ef5eb13e506a216689762
#
_cell.length_a   1.000
_cell.length_b   1.000
_cell.length_c   1.000
_cell.angle_alpha   90.00
_cell.angle_beta   90.00
_cell.angle_gamma   90.00
#
_symmetry.space_group_name_H-M   'P 1'
#
loop_
_entity.id
_entity.type
_entity.pdbx_description
1 polymer ?
#
loop_
_entity_poly.entity_id
_entity_poly.type
_entity_poly.pdbx_seq_one_letter_code
_entity_poly.pdbx_strand_id
1 'polypeptide(L)'
;MLAVFDMESNGLEHSTYPIEVGYAVGFGMEPSMTGSMLVRPRDAWSHESAGNAFRINGIDARDLEDAVDADRVCDILDSTLSGMTLVCDGGSHDRYWLNRLYEDRVPAFSLADIDGGIAQRVQEMRGRTSFVHRAGPDSRRRNNMAAATNTVPW
;
A
#
# COMPACT_ATOMS: atom_id res chain seq x y z
N MET A 1 -18.00 1.65 6.85
CA MET A 1 -17.55 0.60 5.90
C MET A 1 -16.20 0.12 6.41
N LEU A 2 -15.94 -1.18 6.41
CA LEU A 2 -14.67 -1.77 6.86
C LEU A 2 -13.79 -2.05 5.65
N ALA A 3 -12.51 -1.73 5.76
CA ALA A 3 -11.50 -2.10 4.77
C ALA A 3 -10.32 -2.77 5.48
N VAL A 4 -9.68 -3.72 4.80
CA VAL A 4 -8.39 -4.27 5.22
C VAL A 4 -7.31 -3.39 4.61
N PHE A 5 -6.29 -3.10 5.41
CA PHE A 5 -5.17 -2.26 5.04
C PHE A 5 -3.87 -2.96 5.43
N ASP A 6 -2.86 -2.84 4.59
CA ASP A 6 -1.56 -3.44 4.80
C ASP A 6 -0.47 -2.55 4.24
N MET A 7 0.69 -2.54 4.87
CA MET A 7 1.85 -1.77 4.44
C MET A 7 3.09 -2.62 4.43
N GLU A 8 3.87 -2.50 3.37
CA GLU A 8 5.24 -2.98 3.31
C GLU A 8 6.21 -1.83 3.52
N SER A 9 7.32 -2.11 4.17
CA SER A 9 8.34 -1.11 4.48
C SER A 9 9.73 -1.57 4.07
N ASN A 10 10.68 -0.66 4.04
CA ASN A 10 12.08 -0.97 3.80
C ASN A 10 12.80 -1.60 5.01
N GLY A 11 12.09 -1.92 6.09
CA GLY A 11 12.61 -2.59 7.29
C GLY A 11 11.68 -2.44 8.48
N LEU A 12 12.09 -2.96 9.65
CA LEU A 12 11.31 -2.95 10.88
C LEU A 12 11.78 -1.92 11.92
N GLU A 13 12.83 -1.18 11.63
CA GLU A 13 13.43 -0.22 12.56
C GLU A 13 12.75 1.15 12.51
N HIS A 14 13.01 1.99 13.52
CA HIS A 14 12.42 3.34 13.63
C HIS A 14 12.83 4.33 12.52
N SER A 15 13.87 4.03 11.75
CA SER A 15 14.30 4.85 10.61
C SER A 15 13.63 4.43 9.28
N THR A 16 12.78 3.40 9.32
CA THR A 16 12.17 2.83 8.12
C THR A 16 10.99 3.64 7.62
N TYR A 17 10.64 3.44 6.36
CA TYR A 17 9.56 4.11 5.68
C TYR A 17 8.74 3.13 4.83
N PRO A 18 7.47 3.45 4.54
CA PRO A 18 6.63 2.59 3.70
C PRO A 18 7.12 2.60 2.25
N ILE A 19 7.11 1.43 1.62
CA ILE A 19 7.46 1.22 0.22
C ILE A 19 6.30 0.68 -0.61
N GLU A 20 5.28 0.11 0.02
CA GLU A 20 4.04 -0.30 -0.62
C GLU A 20 2.86 -0.11 0.34
N VAL A 21 1.71 0.20 -0.22
CA VAL A 21 0.43 0.28 0.46
C VAL A 21 -0.57 -0.60 -0.27
N GLY A 22 -1.30 -1.44 0.46
CA GLY A 22 -2.38 -2.27 -0.06
C GLY A 22 -3.68 -2.09 0.72
N TYR A 23 -4.82 -2.20 0.03
CA TYR A 23 -6.14 -2.19 0.67
C TYR A 23 -7.14 -3.08 -0.05
N ALA A 24 -8.12 -3.58 0.73
CA ALA A 24 -9.28 -4.29 0.21
C ALA A 24 -10.54 -3.85 0.94
N VAL A 25 -11.55 -3.42 0.20
CA VAL A 25 -12.83 -2.94 0.71
C VAL A 25 -13.93 -3.93 0.37
N GLY A 26 -14.78 -4.30 1.33
CA GLY A 26 -15.91 -5.18 1.04
C GLY A 26 -16.70 -5.60 2.27
N PHE A 27 -17.87 -6.20 2.03
CA PHE A 27 -18.79 -6.70 3.05
C PHE A 27 -18.95 -8.22 3.03
N GLY A 28 -18.22 -8.94 2.21
CA GLY A 28 -18.41 -10.38 2.00
C GLY A 28 -17.11 -11.15 1.95
N MET A 29 -17.20 -12.32 1.37
CA MET A 29 -16.03 -13.17 1.07
C MET A 29 -15.19 -12.59 -0.06
N GLU A 30 -15.80 -11.83 -0.96
CA GLU A 30 -15.13 -11.17 -2.07
C GLU A 30 -15.01 -9.66 -1.79
N PRO A 31 -13.83 -9.06 -1.91
CA PRO A 31 -13.70 -7.63 -1.86
C PRO A 31 -14.39 -6.98 -3.07
N SER A 32 -15.11 -5.89 -2.83
CA SER A 32 -15.72 -5.09 -3.89
C SER A 32 -14.72 -4.18 -4.60
N MET A 33 -13.62 -3.84 -3.92
CA MET A 33 -12.54 -3.02 -4.44
C MET A 33 -11.22 -3.42 -3.77
N THR A 34 -10.17 -3.50 -4.55
CA THR A 34 -8.80 -3.69 -4.07
C THR A 34 -7.87 -2.70 -4.76
N GLY A 35 -6.81 -2.32 -4.09
CA GLY A 35 -5.75 -1.51 -4.69
C GLY A 35 -4.42 -1.74 -3.99
N SER A 36 -3.34 -1.54 -4.72
CA SER A 36 -1.99 -1.50 -4.18
C SER A 36 -1.15 -0.51 -4.95
N MET A 37 -0.23 0.15 -4.28
CA MET A 37 0.65 1.16 -4.85
C MET A 37 2.02 1.07 -4.21
N LEU A 38 3.07 1.09 -5.03
CA LEU A 38 4.41 1.36 -4.57
C LEU A 38 4.54 2.85 -4.22
N VAL A 39 5.26 3.13 -3.15
CA VAL A 39 5.48 4.48 -2.64
C VAL A 39 6.90 4.92 -2.97
N ARG A 40 7.04 6.00 -3.74
CA ARG A 40 8.34 6.64 -3.92
C ARG A 40 8.76 7.33 -2.62
N PRO A 41 9.94 6.97 -2.07
CA PRO A 41 10.42 7.58 -0.84
C PRO A 41 10.58 9.09 -0.99
N ARG A 42 10.27 9.84 0.08
CA ARG A 42 10.59 11.27 0.17
C ARG A 42 12.09 11.47 0.29
N ASP A 43 12.61 12.56 -0.23
CA ASP A 43 14.05 12.90 -0.13
C ASP A 43 14.54 12.98 1.32
N ALA A 44 13.66 13.38 2.25
CA ALA A 44 13.95 13.46 3.68
C ALA A 44 14.02 12.10 4.39
N TRP A 45 13.59 11.01 3.76
CA TRP A 45 13.66 9.68 4.35
C TRP A 45 15.05 9.09 4.15
N SER A 46 15.64 8.61 5.25
CA SER A 46 16.99 8.01 5.18
C SER A 46 16.96 6.73 4.35
N HIS A 47 17.86 6.63 3.39
CA HIS A 47 18.00 5.46 2.53
C HIS A 47 18.86 4.35 3.14
N GLU A 48 19.30 4.49 4.41
CA GLU A 48 20.32 3.63 5.00
C GLU A 48 19.87 2.23 5.40
N SER A 49 18.58 1.93 5.43
CA SER A 49 18.07 0.66 5.98
C SER A 49 17.61 -0.38 4.97
N ALA A 50 17.86 -0.21 3.69
CA ALA A 50 17.23 -1.02 2.64
C ALA A 50 17.70 -2.50 2.55
N GLY A 51 18.63 -2.94 3.39
CA GLY A 51 19.39 -4.17 3.14
C GLY A 51 18.63 -5.49 3.10
N ASN A 52 17.57 -5.68 3.89
CA ASN A 52 16.90 -6.97 4.01
C ASN A 52 15.41 -6.96 3.61
N ALA A 53 14.71 -5.85 3.72
CA ALA A 53 13.29 -5.78 3.43
C ALA A 53 13.00 -6.00 1.93
N PHE A 54 13.82 -5.47 1.05
CA PHE A 54 13.72 -5.73 -0.39
C PHE A 54 13.81 -7.22 -0.75
N ARG A 55 14.55 -8.01 0.03
CA ARG A 55 14.63 -9.48 -0.17
C ARG A 55 13.38 -10.21 0.28
N ILE A 56 12.65 -9.68 1.25
CA ILE A 56 11.44 -10.28 1.81
C ILE A 56 10.24 -9.94 0.92
N ASN A 57 10.10 -8.67 0.55
CA ASN A 57 8.94 -8.15 -0.16
C ASN A 57 9.07 -8.30 -1.69
N GLY A 58 10.28 -8.55 -2.19
CA GLY A 58 10.56 -8.66 -3.62
C GLY A 58 10.49 -7.32 -4.37
N ILE A 59 10.51 -6.21 -3.63
CA ILE A 59 10.53 -4.85 -4.16
C ILE A 59 11.97 -4.35 -4.10
N ASP A 60 12.52 -3.89 -5.19
CA ASP A 60 13.88 -3.33 -5.21
C ASP A 60 13.87 -1.79 -5.30
N ALA A 61 15.03 -1.17 -5.08
CA ALA A 61 15.14 0.29 -5.11
C ALA A 61 14.76 0.90 -6.47
N ARG A 62 14.94 0.16 -7.56
CA ARG A 62 14.57 0.61 -8.91
C ARG A 62 13.07 0.64 -9.12
N ASP A 63 12.34 -0.30 -8.48
CA ASP A 63 10.88 -0.31 -8.53
C ASP A 63 10.31 0.96 -7.90
N LEU A 64 11.04 1.54 -6.92
CA LEU A 64 10.63 2.76 -6.22
C LEU A 64 10.98 4.05 -6.98
N GLU A 65 11.91 4.04 -7.94
CA GLU A 65 12.25 5.23 -8.74
C GLU A 65 11.03 5.72 -9.55
N ASP A 66 10.27 4.78 -10.13
CA ASP A 66 9.08 5.05 -10.92
C ASP A 66 7.76 4.93 -10.12
N ALA A 67 7.85 4.75 -8.79
CA ALA A 67 6.70 4.60 -7.92
C ALA A 67 5.92 5.91 -7.74
N VAL A 68 4.72 5.79 -7.20
CA VAL A 68 3.84 6.94 -6.94
C VAL A 68 4.45 7.78 -5.81
N ASP A 69 4.49 9.08 -6.00
CA ASP A 69 4.93 10.03 -4.99
C ASP A 69 4.12 9.88 -3.69
N ALA A 70 4.80 9.95 -2.54
CA ALA A 70 4.18 9.73 -1.23
C ALA A 70 2.97 10.64 -0.96
N ASP A 71 3.03 11.93 -1.36
CA ASP A 71 1.89 12.85 -1.20
C ASP A 71 0.73 12.44 -2.10
N ARG A 72 1.03 12.00 -3.31
CA ARG A 72 0.00 11.52 -4.22
C ARG A 72 -0.65 10.22 -3.73
N VAL A 73 0.12 9.32 -3.09
CA VAL A 73 -0.43 8.13 -2.42
C VAL A 73 -1.42 8.55 -1.33
N CYS A 74 -1.07 9.52 -0.48
CA CYS A 74 -2.00 10.05 0.52
C CYS A 74 -3.29 10.57 -0.11
N ASP A 75 -3.22 11.35 -1.19
CA ASP A 75 -4.42 11.89 -1.89
C ASP A 75 -5.32 10.77 -2.44
N ILE A 76 -4.71 9.72 -3.00
CA ILE A 76 -5.46 8.56 -3.52
C ILE A 76 -6.13 7.81 -2.36
N LEU A 77 -5.42 7.55 -1.27
CA LEU A 77 -5.98 6.89 -0.10
C LEU A 77 -7.12 7.71 0.51
N ASP A 78 -6.93 9.01 0.70
CA ASP A 78 -7.96 9.90 1.24
C ASP A 78 -9.21 9.94 0.37
N SER A 79 -9.05 10.01 -0.96
CA SER A 79 -10.19 10.01 -1.86
C SER A 79 -10.93 8.67 -1.93
N THR A 80 -10.19 7.56 -1.78
CA THR A 80 -10.72 6.20 -1.95
C THR A 80 -11.33 5.65 -0.66
N LEU A 81 -10.72 5.96 0.49
CA LEU A 81 -11.03 5.35 1.79
C LEU A 81 -11.70 6.32 2.77
N SER A 82 -12.10 7.51 2.29
CA SER A 82 -12.71 8.55 3.12
C SER A 82 -13.87 8.03 3.97
N GLY A 83 -13.84 8.34 5.25
CA GLY A 83 -14.87 7.95 6.22
C GLY A 83 -14.91 6.46 6.55
N MET A 84 -13.96 5.65 6.07
CA MET A 84 -13.89 4.22 6.39
C MET A 84 -13.10 3.99 7.68
N THR A 85 -13.33 2.84 8.28
CA THR A 85 -12.45 2.28 9.30
C THR A 85 -11.59 1.20 8.65
N LEU A 86 -10.29 1.41 8.63
CA LEU A 86 -9.31 0.45 8.13
C LEU A 86 -8.88 -0.47 9.26
N VAL A 87 -8.70 -1.73 8.95
CA VAL A 87 -8.23 -2.75 9.89
C VAL A 87 -6.92 -3.31 9.36
N CYS A 88 -5.89 -3.31 10.21
CA CYS A 88 -4.58 -3.87 9.90
C CYS A 88 -4.19 -4.92 10.94
N ASP A 89 -3.29 -5.82 10.59
CA ASP A 89 -2.75 -6.85 11.50
C ASP A 89 -1.30 -6.60 11.92
N GLY A 90 -0.60 -5.67 11.28
CA GLY A 90 0.73 -5.21 11.67
C GLY A 90 0.76 -4.35 12.92
N GLY A 91 -0.43 -4.01 13.47
CA GLY A 91 -0.60 -3.33 14.75
C GLY A 91 0.14 -1.99 14.82
N SER A 92 1.13 -1.89 15.72
CA SER A 92 1.92 -0.67 15.92
C SER A 92 2.82 -0.33 14.73
N HIS A 93 3.25 -1.32 13.93
CA HIS A 93 4.10 -1.10 12.76
C HIS A 93 3.32 -0.40 11.64
N ASP A 94 2.15 -0.93 11.26
CA ASP A 94 1.33 -0.28 10.23
C ASP A 94 0.94 1.14 10.62
N ARG A 95 0.61 1.35 11.91
CA ARG A 95 0.31 2.69 12.45
C ARG A 95 1.52 3.62 12.34
N TYR A 96 2.72 3.12 12.66
CA TYR A 96 3.95 3.88 12.54
C TYR A 96 4.21 4.28 11.09
N TRP A 97 4.13 3.34 10.13
CA TRP A 97 4.38 3.65 8.73
C TRP A 97 3.28 4.51 8.10
N LEU A 98 2.03 4.35 8.52
CA LEU A 98 0.95 5.25 8.11
C LEU A 98 1.23 6.69 8.57
N ASN A 99 1.61 6.87 9.83
CA ASN A 99 2.00 8.19 10.34
C ASN A 99 3.23 8.74 9.59
N ARG A 100 4.19 7.87 9.25
CA ARG A 100 5.36 8.25 8.47
C ARG A 100 4.99 8.68 7.05
N LEU A 101 4.02 7.98 6.41
CA LEU A 101 3.52 8.33 5.09
C LEU A 101 2.80 9.68 5.10
N TYR A 102 1.94 9.90 6.09
CA TYR A 102 1.12 11.11 6.19
C TYR A 102 1.88 12.31 6.78
N GLU A 103 2.92 12.08 7.59
CA GLU A 103 3.66 13.13 8.31
C GLU A 103 2.71 14.05 9.11
N ASP A 104 2.62 15.34 8.73
CA ASP A 104 1.77 16.33 9.39
C ASP A 104 0.31 16.32 8.87
N ARG A 105 -0.01 15.46 7.90
CA ARG A 105 -1.37 15.34 7.35
C ARG A 105 -2.20 14.41 8.22
N VAL A 106 -3.50 14.64 8.22
CA VAL A 106 -4.47 13.77 8.91
C VAL A 106 -5.22 12.93 7.87
N PRO A 107 -5.15 11.59 7.95
CA PRO A 107 -5.90 10.72 7.04
C PRO A 107 -7.42 10.98 7.09
N ALA A 108 -8.09 10.91 5.95
CA ALA A 108 -9.54 11.02 5.85
C ALA A 108 -10.29 9.75 6.33
N PHE A 109 -9.57 8.79 6.89
CA PHE A 109 -10.06 7.52 7.43
C PHE A 109 -9.49 7.25 8.82
N SER A 110 -9.99 6.24 9.52
CA SER A 110 -9.45 5.80 10.80
C SER A 110 -8.77 4.42 10.67
N LEU A 111 -7.72 4.18 11.48
CA LEU A 111 -7.07 2.89 11.58
C LEU A 111 -7.43 2.23 12.92
N ALA A 112 -7.91 1.01 12.87
CA ALA A 112 -8.23 0.18 14.04
C ALA A 112 -7.34 -1.06 14.07
N ASP A 113 -6.95 -1.46 15.27
CA ASP A 113 -6.25 -2.73 15.46
C ASP A 113 -7.26 -3.88 15.35
N ILE A 114 -6.77 -5.02 14.88
CA ILE A 114 -7.57 -6.23 14.78
C ILE A 114 -7.73 -6.85 16.18
N ASP A 115 -8.96 -7.04 16.62
CA ASP A 115 -9.25 -7.98 17.69
C ASP A 115 -9.45 -9.39 17.12
N GLY A 116 -9.42 -10.41 18.02
CA GLY A 116 -9.40 -11.80 17.60
C GLY A 116 -10.60 -12.26 16.73
N GLY A 117 -11.72 -11.52 16.71
CA GLY A 117 -12.89 -11.86 15.90
C GLY A 117 -12.80 -11.40 14.45
N ILE A 118 -12.01 -10.37 14.18
CA ILE A 118 -11.82 -9.81 12.85
C ILE A 118 -10.61 -10.46 12.18
N ALA A 119 -9.61 -10.92 12.96
CA ALA A 119 -8.33 -11.41 12.48
C ALA A 119 -8.46 -12.52 11.43
N GLN A 120 -9.32 -13.52 11.65
CA GLN A 120 -9.50 -14.60 10.68
C GLN A 120 -10.08 -14.08 9.36
N ARG A 121 -11.05 -13.18 9.41
CA ARG A 121 -11.69 -12.63 8.21
C ARG A 121 -10.75 -11.71 7.44
N VAL A 122 -9.90 -10.99 8.14
CA VAL A 122 -8.85 -10.18 7.54
C VAL A 122 -7.83 -11.06 6.82
N GLN A 123 -7.37 -12.16 7.42
CA GLN A 123 -6.45 -13.07 6.76
C GLN A 123 -7.03 -13.71 5.50
N GLU A 124 -8.31 -14.05 5.49
CA GLU A 124 -9.01 -14.56 4.31
C GLU A 124 -9.03 -13.52 3.18
N MET A 125 -9.23 -12.25 3.51
CA MET A 125 -9.19 -11.14 2.54
C MET A 125 -7.76 -10.87 2.03
N ARG A 126 -6.74 -10.89 2.91
CA ARG A 126 -5.32 -10.69 2.55
C ARG A 126 -4.78 -11.77 1.63
N GLY A 127 -5.12 -13.03 1.88
CA GLY A 127 -4.74 -14.14 1.01
C GLY A 127 -5.15 -13.92 -0.45
N ARG A 128 -6.15 -13.08 -0.70
CA ARG A 128 -6.62 -12.70 -2.03
C ARG A 128 -5.92 -11.45 -2.59
N THR A 129 -5.51 -10.54 -1.72
CA THR A 129 -4.80 -9.30 -2.12
C THR A 129 -3.36 -9.58 -2.50
N SER A 130 -2.67 -10.48 -1.79
CA SER A 130 -1.30 -10.91 -2.12
C SER A 130 -1.19 -11.74 -3.42
N PHE A 131 -2.32 -12.19 -4.00
CA PHE A 131 -2.30 -12.86 -5.31
C PHE A 131 -2.02 -11.92 -6.48
N VAL A 132 -2.22 -10.62 -6.31
CA VAL A 132 -1.98 -9.64 -7.38
C VAL A 132 -0.46 -9.43 -7.61
N HIS A 133 0.35 -9.58 -6.57
CA HIS A 133 1.82 -9.41 -6.66
C HIS A 133 2.58 -10.65 -7.15
N ARG A 134 1.95 -11.86 -7.13
CA ARG A 134 2.60 -13.09 -7.62
C ARG A 134 2.36 -13.40 -9.10
N ALA A 135 1.71 -12.55 -9.84
CA ALA A 135 1.65 -12.67 -11.29
C ALA A 135 3.02 -12.29 -11.86
N GLY A 136 3.79 -13.30 -12.20
CA GLY A 136 5.17 -13.38 -12.69
C GLY A 136 5.67 -12.27 -13.64
N PRO A 137 6.82 -12.49 -14.32
CA PRO A 137 7.65 -11.46 -14.98
C PRO A 137 6.99 -10.67 -16.11
N ASP A 138 5.68 -10.76 -16.27
CA ASP A 138 4.91 -10.10 -17.34
C ASP A 138 4.33 -8.72 -16.92
N SER A 139 4.55 -8.28 -15.67
CA SER A 139 4.11 -6.95 -15.22
C SER A 139 4.85 -5.80 -15.95
N ARG A 140 6.04 -6.06 -16.48
CA ARG A 140 6.81 -5.07 -17.25
C ARG A 140 6.20 -4.70 -18.61
N ARG A 141 5.27 -5.52 -19.17
CA ARG A 141 4.61 -5.23 -20.44
C ARG A 141 3.34 -4.38 -20.33
N ARG A 142 2.71 -4.31 -19.16
CA ARG A 142 1.42 -3.61 -19.01
C ARG A 142 1.53 -2.11 -18.79
N ASN A 143 2.63 -1.64 -18.21
CA ASN A 143 2.82 -0.20 -17.99
C ASN A 143 3.15 0.56 -19.28
N ASN A 144 3.64 -0.13 -20.33
CA ASN A 144 3.91 0.52 -21.62
C ASN A 144 2.69 0.62 -22.55
N MET A 145 1.55 -0.01 -22.22
CA MET A 145 0.34 0.09 -23.06
C MET A 145 -0.64 1.18 -22.61
N ALA A 146 -0.49 1.73 -21.41
CA ALA A 146 -1.36 2.82 -20.93
C ALA A 146 -0.93 4.22 -21.42
N ALA A 147 0.26 4.34 -22.03
CA ALA A 147 0.77 5.62 -22.55
C ALA A 147 0.48 5.87 -24.06
N ALA A 148 -0.23 4.98 -24.73
CA ALA A 148 -0.35 5.02 -26.20
C ALA A 148 -1.78 5.06 -26.74
N THR A 149 -2.73 5.72 -26.05
CA THR A 149 -4.02 6.06 -26.70
C THR A 149 -4.61 7.33 -26.10
N ASN A 150 -4.13 8.48 -26.51
CA ASN A 150 -4.92 9.70 -26.59
C ASN A 150 -4.37 10.63 -27.68
N THR A 151 -4.54 10.23 -28.92
CA THR A 151 -4.62 11.19 -30.02
C THR A 151 -6.07 11.21 -30.50
N VAL A 152 -6.80 12.18 -30.04
CA VAL A 152 -8.08 12.59 -30.63
C VAL A 152 -7.73 13.56 -31.76
N PRO A 153 -8.11 13.31 -33.02
CA PRO A 153 -8.18 14.36 -34.02
C PRO A 153 -9.50 15.11 -33.84
N TRP A 154 -9.39 16.40 -33.78
CA TRP A 154 -10.37 17.48 -33.75
C TRP A 154 -11.53 17.35 -34.71
#